data_1cbf876a30b78c97221e562295bad014
#
_entry.id   1cbf876a30b78c97221e562295bad014
#
_cell.length_a   1.000
_cell.length_b   1.000
_cell.length_c   1.000
_cell.angle_alpha   90.00
_cell.angle_beta   90.00
_cell.angle_gamma   90.00
#
_symmetry.space_group_name_H-M   'P 1'
#
loop_
_entity.id
_entity.type
_entity.pdbx_description
1 polymer ?
#
loop_
_entity_poly.entity_id
_entity_poly.type
_entity_poly.pdbx_seq_one_letter_code
_entity_poly.pdbx_strand_id
1 'polypeptide(L)'
;MKKYKIIGYIFLIIFLILVISFVTYRVISTNTDNNKNKIKEKAESEERYLDENLIKIFNQMNNIQFENYKISISKVNTSNTETSQSNQKNEESGKGSKETSGGKESEMSEDSKGEKANSQSSTESESDSSDMQKTYKLQEQGILIQSEDIDWTTIKTEIENIYLSLPTITLDLYQTNIKDQDILDFNTEYDKLTKIVQEQNKTETLKQLVKLYEIYVKFVEGTTDEQKEIILAKTKLNILKAYSQLDNGNWEEISNNIKSASDEYSKLMTTTNLKEEKQYTTNKIYIMINELKNATDIKDSKIFLIKYRNTLEEIRNMWYNSKQSKLNSRW
;
A
#
# COMPACT_ATOMS: atom_id res chain seq x y z
N MET A 1 -40.35 -25.09 -58.44
CA MET A 1 -39.52 -25.61 -57.37
C MET A 1 -38.10 -25.01 -57.26
N LYS A 2 -37.40 -24.62 -58.35
CA LYS A 2 -36.02 -24.08 -58.30
C LYS A 2 -35.93 -22.69 -57.60
N LYS A 3 -36.92 -21.80 -57.75
CA LYS A 3 -36.88 -20.44 -57.16
C LYS A 3 -36.91 -20.44 -55.59
N TYR A 4 -37.64 -21.32 -54.95
CA TYR A 4 -37.70 -21.43 -53.48
C TYR A 4 -36.40 -21.94 -52.84
N LYS A 5 -35.67 -22.81 -53.60
CA LYS A 5 -34.34 -23.27 -53.13
C LYS A 5 -33.30 -22.16 -53.09
N ILE A 6 -33.35 -21.25 -54.07
CA ILE A 6 -32.45 -20.09 -54.15
C ILE A 6 -32.73 -19.12 -53.00
N ILE A 7 -34.01 -18.83 -52.73
CA ILE A 7 -34.41 -17.97 -51.60
C ILE A 7 -33.93 -18.55 -50.26
N GLY A 8 -34.05 -19.87 -50.08
CA GLY A 8 -33.55 -20.56 -48.87
C GLY A 8 -32.03 -20.43 -48.68
N TYR A 9 -31.24 -20.54 -49.75
CA TYR A 9 -29.80 -20.34 -49.71
C TYR A 9 -29.42 -18.89 -49.32
N ILE A 10 -30.15 -17.89 -49.85
CA ILE A 10 -29.90 -16.48 -49.51
C ILE A 10 -30.19 -16.25 -48.03
N PHE A 11 -31.30 -16.76 -47.50
CA PHE A 11 -31.58 -16.67 -46.05
C PHE A 11 -30.53 -17.34 -45.20
N LEU A 12 -29.99 -18.50 -45.59
CA LEU A 12 -28.98 -19.23 -44.89
C LEU A 12 -27.67 -18.45 -44.87
N ILE A 13 -27.28 -17.83 -45.98
CA ILE A 13 -26.07 -16.96 -46.06
C ILE A 13 -26.22 -15.74 -45.15
N ILE A 14 -27.37 -15.05 -45.19
CA ILE A 14 -27.62 -13.88 -44.32
C ILE A 14 -27.56 -14.30 -42.84
N PHE A 15 -28.15 -15.41 -42.46
CA PHE A 15 -28.11 -15.95 -41.10
C PHE A 15 -26.66 -16.25 -40.68
N LEU A 16 -25.87 -16.86 -41.54
CA LEU A 16 -24.47 -17.19 -41.26
C LEU A 16 -23.62 -15.92 -41.06
N ILE A 17 -23.85 -14.86 -41.87
CA ILE A 17 -23.18 -13.57 -41.67
C ILE A 17 -23.57 -12.92 -40.35
N LEU A 18 -24.82 -12.97 -39.94
CA LEU A 18 -25.26 -12.45 -38.65
C LEU A 18 -24.64 -13.20 -37.46
N VAL A 19 -24.54 -14.53 -37.55
CA VAL A 19 -23.89 -15.35 -36.51
C VAL A 19 -22.39 -15.02 -36.42
N ILE A 20 -21.69 -14.92 -37.54
CA ILE A 20 -20.26 -14.55 -37.57
C ILE A 20 -20.07 -13.14 -36.97
N SER A 21 -20.89 -12.17 -37.37
CA SER A 21 -20.85 -10.80 -36.83
C SER A 21 -21.09 -10.75 -35.33
N PHE A 22 -22.03 -11.56 -34.82
CA PHE A 22 -22.31 -11.65 -33.39
C PHE A 22 -21.16 -12.28 -32.62
N VAL A 23 -20.55 -13.34 -33.14
CA VAL A 23 -19.41 -14.02 -32.50
C VAL A 23 -18.19 -13.08 -32.48
N THR A 24 -17.89 -12.43 -33.61
CA THR A 24 -16.77 -11.48 -33.69
C THR A 24 -16.97 -10.29 -32.76
N TYR A 25 -18.18 -9.74 -32.67
CA TYR A 25 -18.52 -8.67 -31.72
C TYR A 25 -18.30 -9.13 -30.27
N ARG A 26 -18.75 -10.33 -29.91
CA ARG A 26 -18.54 -10.90 -28.58
C ARG A 26 -17.06 -11.09 -28.24
N VAL A 27 -16.26 -11.64 -29.15
CA VAL A 27 -14.83 -11.86 -28.96
C VAL A 27 -14.07 -10.54 -28.81
N ILE A 28 -14.41 -9.53 -29.62
CA ILE A 28 -13.78 -8.21 -29.52
C ILE A 28 -14.16 -7.54 -28.19
N SER A 29 -15.45 -7.57 -27.81
CA SER A 29 -15.94 -6.97 -26.56
C SER A 29 -15.27 -7.60 -25.33
N THR A 30 -15.19 -8.95 -25.24
CA THR A 30 -14.55 -9.62 -24.09
C THR A 30 -13.05 -9.35 -24.03
N ASN A 31 -12.34 -9.27 -25.16
CA ASN A 31 -10.92 -8.93 -25.15
C ASN A 31 -10.67 -7.48 -24.71
N THR A 32 -11.53 -6.56 -25.12
CA THR A 32 -11.41 -5.15 -24.73
C THR A 32 -11.66 -4.98 -23.23
N ASP A 33 -12.67 -5.64 -22.69
CA ASP A 33 -12.99 -5.57 -21.25
C ASP A 33 -11.89 -6.21 -20.39
N ASN A 34 -11.32 -7.34 -20.82
CA ASN A 34 -10.20 -7.98 -20.14
C ASN A 34 -8.96 -7.07 -20.12
N ASN A 35 -8.69 -6.36 -21.21
CA ASN A 35 -7.55 -5.46 -21.28
C ASN A 35 -7.74 -4.23 -20.37
N LYS A 36 -8.93 -3.62 -20.37
CA LYS A 36 -9.27 -2.53 -19.45
C LYS A 36 -9.15 -2.92 -17.99
N ASN A 37 -9.61 -4.12 -17.63
CA ASN A 37 -9.49 -4.61 -16.26
C ASN A 37 -8.03 -4.79 -15.83
N LYS A 38 -7.17 -5.32 -16.72
CA LYS A 38 -5.73 -5.47 -16.44
C LYS A 38 -5.04 -4.11 -16.26
N ILE A 39 -5.37 -3.13 -17.10
CA ILE A 39 -4.84 -1.76 -16.98
C ILE A 39 -5.25 -1.16 -15.64
N LYS A 40 -6.53 -1.27 -15.28
CA LYS A 40 -7.05 -0.78 -14.00
C LYS A 40 -6.36 -1.45 -12.81
N GLU A 41 -6.23 -2.78 -12.80
CA GLU A 41 -5.54 -3.52 -11.73
C GLU A 41 -4.07 -3.10 -11.59
N LYS A 42 -3.40 -2.83 -12.71
CA LYS A 42 -2.03 -2.35 -12.72
C LYS A 42 -1.95 -0.93 -12.13
N ALA A 43 -2.78 -0.01 -12.59
CA ALA A 43 -2.84 1.35 -12.05
C ALA A 43 -3.16 1.37 -10.55
N GLU A 44 -4.10 0.55 -10.08
CA GLU A 44 -4.39 0.41 -8.65
C GLU A 44 -3.19 -0.14 -7.84
N SER A 45 -2.34 -0.97 -8.46
CA SER A 45 -1.09 -1.46 -7.84
C SER A 45 -0.05 -0.34 -7.73
N GLU A 46 0.08 0.48 -8.79
CA GLU A 46 0.99 1.63 -8.82
C GLU A 46 0.56 2.72 -7.82
N GLU A 47 -0.74 3.00 -7.74
CA GLU A 47 -1.28 3.92 -6.73
C GLU A 47 -0.99 3.44 -5.31
N ARG A 48 -1.12 2.16 -5.05
CA ARG A 48 -0.77 1.59 -3.74
C ARG A 48 0.70 1.79 -3.43
N TYR A 49 1.56 1.54 -4.40
CA TYR A 49 3.00 1.78 -4.26
C TYR A 49 3.29 3.25 -3.92
N LEU A 50 2.64 4.20 -4.63
CA LEU A 50 2.79 5.62 -4.33
C LEU A 50 2.27 5.99 -2.95
N ASP A 51 1.07 5.53 -2.57
CA ASP A 51 0.49 5.76 -1.24
C ASP A 51 1.44 5.33 -0.11
N GLU A 52 1.94 4.10 -0.22
CA GLU A 52 2.82 3.51 0.80
C GLU A 52 4.13 4.26 0.93
N ASN A 53 4.75 4.60 -0.19
CA ASN A 53 6.04 5.27 -0.17
C ASN A 53 5.93 6.74 0.24
N LEU A 54 4.91 7.47 -0.21
CA LEU A 54 4.68 8.84 0.25
C LEU A 54 4.42 8.88 1.76
N ILE A 55 3.55 8.01 2.29
CA ILE A 55 3.29 7.94 3.74
C ILE A 55 4.55 7.52 4.51
N LYS A 56 5.35 6.61 3.95
CA LYS A 56 6.63 6.22 4.57
C LYS A 56 7.57 7.41 4.73
N ILE A 57 7.72 8.24 3.68
CA ILE A 57 8.55 9.44 3.75
C ILE A 57 7.99 10.44 4.78
N PHE A 58 6.66 10.66 4.81
CA PHE A 58 6.04 11.46 5.88
C PHE A 58 6.44 10.98 7.26
N ASN A 59 6.32 9.68 7.50
CA ASN A 59 6.61 9.08 8.80
C ASN A 59 8.08 9.21 9.20
N GLN A 60 8.99 9.09 8.24
CA GLN A 60 10.43 9.26 8.48
C GLN A 60 10.80 10.67 8.95
N MET A 61 9.99 11.69 8.65
CA MET A 61 10.20 13.05 9.16
C MET A 61 10.10 13.17 10.69
N ASN A 62 9.50 12.20 11.37
CA ASN A 62 9.45 12.10 12.84
C ASN A 62 9.85 10.71 13.33
N ASN A 63 10.66 9.99 12.56
CA ASN A 63 11.15 8.64 12.87
C ASN A 63 10.05 7.64 13.24
N ILE A 64 8.84 7.81 12.67
CA ILE A 64 7.73 6.88 12.90
C ILE A 64 7.94 5.67 12.00
N GLN A 65 8.00 4.49 12.59
CA GLN A 65 8.04 3.22 11.86
C GLN A 65 6.73 2.46 12.07
N PHE A 66 6.21 1.90 10.97
CA PHE A 66 5.14 0.92 11.05
C PHE A 66 5.76 -0.47 11.09
N GLU A 67 5.31 -1.30 12.02
CA GLU A 67 5.68 -2.71 12.00
C GLU A 67 5.14 -3.39 10.73
N ASN A 68 5.98 -4.23 10.11
CA ASN A 68 5.63 -5.04 8.93
C ASN A 68 5.40 -4.28 7.61
N TYR A 69 6.11 -3.21 7.37
CA TYR A 69 6.13 -2.57 6.06
C TYR A 69 6.92 -3.43 5.05
N LYS A 70 6.29 -4.47 4.51
CA LYS A 70 6.79 -5.15 3.31
C LYS A 70 6.11 -4.54 2.09
N ILE A 71 6.79 -3.61 1.44
CA ILE A 71 6.39 -3.13 0.12
C ILE A 71 6.67 -4.27 -0.87
N SER A 72 5.67 -5.07 -1.15
CA SER A 72 5.72 -6.02 -2.23
C SER A 72 5.15 -5.35 -3.48
N ILE A 73 6.03 -4.93 -4.37
CA ILE A 73 5.64 -4.67 -5.75
C ILE A 73 5.17 -6.01 -6.29
N SER A 74 3.87 -6.12 -6.56
CA SER A 74 3.37 -7.26 -7.30
C SER A 74 3.95 -7.15 -8.70
N LYS A 75 5.05 -7.86 -8.95
CA LYS A 75 5.48 -8.13 -10.33
C LYS A 75 4.31 -8.86 -10.96
N VAL A 76 3.53 -8.16 -11.78
CA VAL A 76 2.61 -8.79 -12.71
C VAL A 76 3.49 -9.66 -13.59
N ASN A 77 3.47 -10.96 -13.33
CA ASN A 77 4.14 -11.93 -14.18
C ASN A 77 3.52 -11.85 -15.57
N THR A 78 4.16 -11.11 -16.44
CA THR A 78 4.02 -11.23 -17.89
C THR A 78 4.76 -12.52 -18.30
N SER A 79 4.29 -13.67 -17.85
CA SER A 79 4.74 -14.96 -18.34
C SER A 79 3.62 -15.60 -19.15
N ASN A 80 3.50 -15.13 -20.39
CA ASN A 80 3.07 -15.98 -21.47
C ASN A 80 4.12 -15.85 -22.57
N THR A 81 5.15 -16.63 -22.46
CA THR A 81 5.89 -17.14 -23.64
C THR A 81 6.39 -18.52 -23.26
N GLU A 82 5.88 -19.44 -24.03
CA GLU A 82 6.25 -20.83 -24.06
C GLU A 82 7.76 -21.00 -24.17
N THR A 83 8.29 -22.06 -23.61
CA THR A 83 9.02 -23.10 -24.32
C THR A 83 10.15 -23.68 -23.49
N SER A 84 10.04 -25.00 -23.36
CA SER A 84 11.13 -25.97 -23.41
C SER A 84 11.99 -26.23 -22.19
N GLN A 85 11.65 -27.37 -21.66
CA GLN A 85 12.52 -28.38 -21.05
C GLN A 85 14.01 -28.24 -21.40
N SER A 86 14.85 -28.28 -20.41
CA SER A 86 16.01 -29.16 -20.43
C SER A 86 16.39 -29.57 -19.01
N ASN A 87 16.21 -30.85 -18.75
CA ASN A 87 16.85 -31.60 -17.68
C ASN A 87 18.37 -31.46 -17.79
N GLN A 88 19.03 -31.16 -16.70
CA GLN A 88 20.36 -31.74 -16.45
C GLN A 88 20.54 -32.01 -14.95
N LYS A 89 20.42 -33.29 -14.65
CA LYS A 89 21.10 -33.96 -13.55
C LYS A 89 22.60 -33.75 -13.71
N ASN A 90 23.28 -33.42 -12.65
CA ASN A 90 24.60 -34.02 -12.43
C ASN A 90 24.84 -34.16 -10.93
N GLU A 91 25.09 -35.42 -10.65
CA GLU A 91 25.60 -35.95 -9.40
C GLU A 91 27.12 -35.71 -9.31
N GLU A 92 27.54 -35.72 -8.07
CA GLU A 92 28.70 -36.48 -7.55
C GLU A 92 30.06 -35.79 -7.43
N SER A 93 30.44 -35.76 -6.23
CA SER A 93 31.54 -36.41 -5.50
C SER A 93 32.87 -35.67 -5.39
N GLY A 94 33.42 -35.78 -4.19
CA GLY A 94 34.86 -35.87 -3.99
C GLY A 94 35.40 -35.07 -2.80
N LYS A 95 35.35 -35.65 -1.65
CA LYS A 95 36.43 -36.14 -0.80
C LYS A 95 37.70 -35.28 -0.69
N GLY A 96 38.05 -34.95 0.56
CA GLY A 96 39.42 -35.25 0.97
C GLY A 96 40.09 -34.21 1.84
N SER A 97 40.35 -34.61 3.06
CA SER A 97 41.53 -34.50 3.91
C SER A 97 41.79 -33.18 4.64
N LYS A 98 41.70 -33.20 5.94
CA LYS A 98 42.66 -33.55 7.02
C LYS A 98 43.93 -32.71 7.05
N GLU A 99 44.16 -32.07 8.13
CA GLU A 99 45.10 -32.21 9.27
C GLU A 99 45.24 -30.88 10.00
N THR A 100 45.04 -30.82 11.23
CA THR A 100 45.74 -31.22 12.48
C THR A 100 46.63 -30.11 13.07
N SER A 101 46.46 -29.94 14.32
CA SER A 101 47.34 -29.54 15.43
C SER A 101 47.12 -28.08 15.90
N GLY A 102 47.01 -27.80 17.18
CA GLY A 102 47.30 -28.45 18.43
C GLY A 102 47.72 -27.39 19.44
N GLY A 103 47.38 -27.59 20.69
CA GLY A 103 48.06 -26.96 21.81
C GLY A 103 47.24 -25.91 22.60
N LYS A 104 46.62 -26.35 23.64
CA LYS A 104 46.98 -26.47 25.08
C LYS A 104 46.86 -25.20 25.90
N GLU A 105 45.91 -25.30 26.84
CA GLU A 105 45.98 -25.09 28.30
C GLU A 105 46.28 -23.70 28.83
N SER A 106 45.43 -23.20 29.71
CA SER A 106 45.25 -23.46 31.13
C SER A 106 44.16 -22.57 31.73
N GLU A 107 43.20 -23.12 32.42
CA GLU A 107 42.84 -23.06 33.84
C GLU A 107 42.80 -21.65 34.48
N MET A 108 41.67 -21.27 35.08
CA MET A 108 41.14 -21.42 36.41
C MET A 108 40.00 -20.45 36.69
N SER A 109 38.84 -20.99 37.07
CA SER A 109 37.96 -20.74 38.23
C SER A 109 37.70 -19.28 38.65
N GLU A 110 36.43 -18.88 38.87
CA GLU A 110 35.51 -19.16 39.95
C GLU A 110 34.20 -18.39 39.78
N ASP A 111 33.13 -19.09 39.91
CA ASP A 111 31.91 -18.86 40.68
C ASP A 111 31.26 -17.45 40.73
N SER A 112 30.08 -17.31 40.10
CA SER A 112 28.91 -16.80 40.82
C SER A 112 27.61 -17.05 40.06
N LYS A 113 26.65 -17.57 40.82
CA LYS A 113 25.25 -17.88 40.51
C LYS A 113 24.51 -16.68 39.91
N GLY A 114 23.73 -16.90 38.86
CA GLY A 114 22.71 -15.98 38.38
C GLY A 114 21.75 -16.68 37.42
N GLU A 115 20.55 -16.75 37.81
CA GLU A 115 19.32 -17.37 37.36
C GLU A 115 19.14 -17.59 35.83
N LYS A 116 18.73 -18.82 35.51
CA LYS A 116 18.20 -19.24 34.21
C LYS A 116 16.84 -18.64 33.99
N ALA A 117 16.72 -17.71 33.05
CA ALA A 117 15.46 -17.41 32.42
C ALA A 117 15.27 -18.38 31.24
N ASN A 118 14.28 -19.21 31.39
CA ASN A 118 13.85 -20.25 30.46
C ASN A 118 13.13 -19.62 29.25
N SER A 119 13.76 -19.58 28.09
CA SER A 119 13.08 -19.24 26.85
C SER A 119 12.38 -20.48 26.31
N GLN A 120 11.12 -20.58 26.61
CA GLN A 120 10.24 -21.62 26.11
C GLN A 120 9.77 -21.25 24.70
N SER A 121 10.30 -21.95 23.72
CA SER A 121 9.77 -22.00 22.34
C SER A 121 8.38 -22.61 22.37
N SER A 122 7.34 -21.83 22.15
CA SER A 122 5.99 -22.34 21.96
C SER A 122 5.71 -22.55 20.47
N THR A 123 5.62 -23.81 20.12
CA THR A 123 5.07 -24.33 18.88
C THR A 123 3.60 -23.89 18.79
N GLU A 124 3.25 -23.16 17.74
CA GLU A 124 1.86 -22.81 17.42
C GLU A 124 1.11 -24.07 16.96
N SER A 125 0.15 -24.48 17.76
CA SER A 125 -0.95 -25.34 17.32
C SER A 125 -2.13 -24.47 16.95
N GLU A 126 -2.54 -24.54 15.68
CA GLU A 126 -3.79 -23.95 15.19
C GLU A 126 -4.97 -24.54 15.97
N SER A 127 -5.68 -23.70 16.71
CA SER A 127 -7.03 -23.97 17.16
C SER A 127 -7.90 -22.76 16.83
N ASP A 128 -8.81 -23.02 15.92
CA ASP A 128 -9.92 -22.18 15.47
C ASP A 128 -10.80 -21.81 16.69
N SER A 129 -10.65 -20.60 17.19
CA SER A 129 -11.61 -19.95 18.07
C SER A 129 -11.54 -18.45 17.93
N SER A 130 -12.67 -17.88 17.59
CA SER A 130 -12.99 -16.50 17.25
C SER A 130 -12.82 -15.49 18.40
N ASP A 131 -11.63 -15.38 18.95
CA ASP A 131 -11.24 -14.25 19.79
C ASP A 131 -10.07 -13.54 19.12
N MET A 132 -10.39 -12.44 18.44
CA MET A 132 -9.39 -11.56 17.81
C MET A 132 -8.60 -10.84 18.91
N GLN A 133 -7.72 -11.54 19.62
CA GLN A 133 -6.65 -10.91 20.38
C GLN A 133 -5.58 -10.42 19.39
N LYS A 134 -5.76 -9.17 18.90
CA LYS A 134 -4.68 -8.48 18.19
C LYS A 134 -3.53 -8.27 19.17
N THR A 135 -2.49 -9.07 19.03
CA THR A 135 -1.24 -8.85 19.75
C THR A 135 -0.57 -7.61 19.13
N TYR A 136 -0.62 -6.50 19.83
CA TYR A 136 0.14 -5.31 19.43
C TYR A 136 1.61 -5.58 19.74
N LYS A 137 2.44 -5.80 18.73
CA LYS A 137 3.88 -5.78 18.91
C LYS A 137 4.30 -4.34 19.19
N LEU A 138 4.94 -4.11 20.32
CA LEU A 138 5.56 -2.83 20.60
C LEU A 138 6.69 -2.60 19.60
N GLN A 139 6.74 -1.42 19.02
CA GLN A 139 7.85 -0.97 18.20
C GLN A 139 9.12 -0.99 19.06
N GLU A 140 10.26 -1.41 18.51
CA GLU A 140 11.53 -1.45 19.26
C GLU A 140 11.90 -0.08 19.85
N GLN A 141 11.49 1.00 19.18
CA GLN A 141 11.57 2.37 19.71
C GLN A 141 10.21 3.04 19.65
N GLY A 142 9.61 3.26 20.81
CA GLY A 142 8.34 4.00 20.93
C GLY A 142 8.52 5.50 20.64
N ILE A 143 7.46 6.17 20.15
CA ILE A 143 7.47 7.60 19.82
C ILE A 143 7.94 8.49 21.00
N LEU A 144 7.68 8.09 22.23
CA LEU A 144 8.09 8.85 23.42
C LEU A 144 9.60 8.88 23.66
N ILE A 145 10.32 7.88 23.16
CA ILE A 145 11.78 7.70 23.38
C ILE A 145 12.61 7.88 22.10
N GLN A 146 11.98 8.20 20.98
CA GLN A 146 12.68 8.39 19.71
C GLN A 146 13.56 9.64 19.73
N SER A 147 14.71 9.52 19.02
CA SER A 147 15.53 10.68 18.64
C SER A 147 14.74 11.63 17.73
N GLU A 148 15.02 12.91 17.86
CA GLU A 148 14.48 13.94 16.96
C GLU A 148 15.29 14.06 15.66
N ASP A 149 16.44 13.40 15.56
CA ASP A 149 17.30 13.44 14.39
C ASP A 149 16.67 12.70 13.21
N ILE A 150 16.56 13.38 12.08
CA ILE A 150 16.00 12.83 10.85
C ILE A 150 17.08 12.09 10.07
N ASP A 151 16.83 10.85 9.67
CA ASP A 151 17.70 10.10 8.76
C ASP A 151 17.47 10.53 7.31
N TRP A 152 18.09 11.66 6.94
CA TRP A 152 18.02 12.18 5.58
C TRP A 152 18.65 11.26 4.53
N THR A 153 19.55 10.37 4.92
CA THR A 153 20.17 9.41 4.00
C THR A 153 19.13 8.39 3.55
N THR A 154 18.42 7.81 4.50
CA THR A 154 17.30 6.89 4.19
C THR A 154 16.22 7.58 3.37
N ILE A 155 15.83 8.82 3.72
CA ILE A 155 14.81 9.57 2.96
C ILE A 155 15.25 9.80 1.50
N LYS A 156 16.49 10.21 1.27
CA LYS A 156 17.04 10.41 -0.09
C LYS A 156 17.01 9.10 -0.89
N THR A 157 17.35 7.98 -0.27
CA THR A 157 17.30 6.66 -0.90
C THR A 157 15.85 6.29 -1.28
N GLU A 158 14.86 6.55 -0.42
CA GLU A 158 13.45 6.30 -0.73
C GLU A 158 12.96 7.16 -1.90
N ILE A 159 13.38 8.43 -1.95
CA ILE A 159 13.07 9.32 -3.08
C ILE A 159 13.65 8.76 -4.38
N GLU A 160 14.91 8.30 -4.40
CA GLU A 160 15.53 7.71 -5.57
C GLU A 160 14.83 6.40 -6.00
N ASN A 161 14.41 5.56 -5.06
CA ASN A 161 13.67 4.34 -5.35
C ASN A 161 12.35 4.61 -6.07
N ILE A 162 11.61 5.66 -5.66
CA ILE A 162 10.40 6.07 -6.37
C ILE A 162 10.76 6.56 -7.78
N TYR A 163 11.84 7.33 -7.96
CA TYR A 163 12.28 7.78 -9.29
C TYR A 163 12.51 6.63 -10.26
N LEU A 164 13.07 5.51 -9.80
CA LEU A 164 13.27 4.34 -10.65
C LEU A 164 11.94 3.75 -11.15
N SER A 165 10.87 3.93 -10.40
CA SER A 165 9.55 3.40 -10.71
C SER A 165 8.67 4.38 -11.51
N LEU A 166 8.91 5.71 -11.38
CA LEU A 166 8.08 6.76 -11.96
C LEU A 166 7.80 6.60 -13.47
N PRO A 167 8.78 6.25 -14.34
CA PRO A 167 8.50 6.09 -15.76
C PRO A 167 7.46 5.01 -16.05
N THR A 168 7.51 3.89 -15.31
CA THR A 168 6.54 2.80 -15.44
C THR A 168 5.19 3.22 -14.91
N ILE A 169 5.15 3.81 -13.72
CA ILE A 169 3.93 4.32 -13.09
C ILE A 169 3.25 5.34 -14.02
N THR A 170 3.99 6.31 -14.52
CA THR A 170 3.51 7.35 -15.45
C THR A 170 2.89 6.72 -16.69
N LEU A 171 3.56 5.74 -17.33
CA LEU A 171 3.05 5.06 -18.51
C LEU A 171 1.75 4.32 -18.23
N ASP A 172 1.63 3.69 -17.08
CA ASP A 172 0.44 2.93 -16.70
C ASP A 172 -0.74 3.85 -16.36
N LEU A 173 -0.49 4.96 -15.66
CA LEU A 173 -1.50 5.96 -15.35
C LEU A 173 -2.05 6.64 -16.61
N TYR A 174 -1.24 6.89 -17.64
CA TYR A 174 -1.71 7.42 -18.93
C TYR A 174 -2.67 6.50 -19.68
N GLN A 175 -2.73 5.23 -19.32
CA GLN A 175 -3.70 4.27 -19.89
C GLN A 175 -5.06 4.28 -19.18
N THR A 176 -5.22 5.09 -18.13
CA THR A 176 -6.44 5.21 -17.32
C THR A 176 -7.24 6.46 -17.68
N ASN A 177 -8.25 6.80 -16.87
CA ASN A 177 -9.04 8.02 -17.02
C ASN A 177 -8.46 9.22 -16.23
N ILE A 178 -7.26 9.09 -15.69
CA ILE A 178 -6.56 10.19 -15.03
C ILE A 178 -6.23 11.26 -16.07
N LYS A 179 -6.38 12.53 -15.69
CA LYS A 179 -6.03 13.64 -16.59
C LYS A 179 -4.51 13.70 -16.78
N ASP A 180 -4.07 13.79 -18.02
CA ASP A 180 -2.64 13.89 -18.37
C ASP A 180 -1.93 14.99 -17.57
N GLN A 181 -2.61 16.12 -17.35
CA GLN A 181 -2.06 17.23 -16.59
C GLN A 181 -1.77 16.85 -15.12
N ASP A 182 -2.64 16.08 -14.46
CA ASP A 182 -2.41 15.67 -13.09
C ASP A 182 -1.18 14.73 -12.99
N ILE A 183 -0.94 13.90 -14.02
CA ILE A 183 0.26 13.04 -14.09
C ILE A 183 1.53 13.90 -14.28
N LEU A 184 1.50 14.89 -15.17
CA LEU A 184 2.60 15.82 -15.39
C LEU A 184 2.89 16.67 -14.13
N ASP A 185 1.83 17.14 -13.46
CA ASP A 185 1.94 17.91 -12.24
C ASP A 185 2.58 17.07 -11.13
N PHE A 186 2.21 15.78 -11.00
CA PHE A 186 2.83 14.89 -10.04
C PHE A 186 4.35 14.77 -10.25
N ASN A 187 4.77 14.51 -11.49
CA ASN A 187 6.19 14.40 -11.81
C ASN A 187 6.94 15.72 -11.51
N THR A 188 6.33 16.86 -11.87
CA THR A 188 6.91 18.19 -11.61
C THR A 188 7.04 18.46 -10.10
N GLU A 189 6.00 18.15 -9.32
CA GLU A 189 6.04 18.34 -7.86
C GLU A 189 6.98 17.32 -7.19
N TYR A 190 7.18 16.16 -7.81
CA TYR A 190 8.16 15.18 -7.35
C TYR A 190 9.61 15.65 -7.55
N ASP A 191 9.90 16.28 -8.69
CA ASP A 191 11.20 16.92 -8.93
C ASP A 191 11.50 18.02 -7.88
N LYS A 192 10.48 18.80 -7.51
CA LYS A 192 10.61 19.81 -6.43
C LYS A 192 10.88 19.17 -5.08
N LEU A 193 10.17 18.07 -4.74
CA LEU A 193 10.40 17.32 -3.52
C LEU A 193 11.86 16.86 -3.43
N THR A 194 12.38 16.29 -4.51
CA THR A 194 13.76 15.81 -4.57
C THR A 194 14.77 16.93 -4.27
N LYS A 195 14.56 18.12 -4.84
CA LYS A 195 15.40 19.27 -4.56
C LYS A 195 15.33 19.71 -3.09
N ILE A 196 14.11 19.84 -2.54
CA ILE A 196 13.89 20.24 -1.15
C ILE A 196 14.53 19.25 -0.16
N VAL A 197 14.44 17.94 -0.45
CA VAL A 197 15.04 16.87 0.38
C VAL A 197 16.57 16.94 0.35
N GLN A 198 17.19 17.36 -0.77
CA GLN A 198 18.63 17.60 -0.80
C GLN A 198 19.06 18.74 0.16
N GLU A 199 18.21 19.75 0.32
CA GLU A 199 18.40 20.88 1.25
C GLU A 199 18.11 20.50 2.73
N GLN A 200 17.58 19.29 2.98
CA GLN A 200 17.25 18.77 4.32
C GLN A 200 16.29 19.67 5.10
N ASN A 201 15.36 20.32 4.41
CA ASN A 201 14.38 21.20 5.00
C ASN A 201 13.09 20.43 5.33
N LYS A 202 12.91 20.04 6.60
CA LYS A 202 11.77 19.27 7.08
C LYS A 202 10.43 19.93 6.75
N THR A 203 10.28 21.20 7.09
CA THR A 203 9.00 21.93 6.93
C THR A 203 8.60 22.02 5.46
N GLU A 204 9.51 22.37 4.56
CA GLU A 204 9.22 22.44 3.14
C GLU A 204 9.03 21.05 2.53
N THR A 205 9.76 20.02 3.01
CA THR A 205 9.55 18.63 2.60
C THR A 205 8.13 18.17 2.94
N LEU A 206 7.65 18.42 4.16
CA LEU A 206 6.28 18.07 4.57
C LEU A 206 5.21 18.79 3.73
N LYS A 207 5.38 20.08 3.46
CA LYS A 207 4.48 20.84 2.58
C LYS A 207 4.45 20.27 1.16
N GLN A 208 5.60 19.92 0.63
CA GLN A 208 5.71 19.37 -0.71
C GLN A 208 5.11 17.97 -0.82
N LEU A 209 5.28 17.14 0.21
CA LEU A 209 4.64 15.84 0.32
C LEU A 209 3.11 15.95 0.36
N VAL A 210 2.56 16.97 1.07
CA VAL A 210 1.10 17.24 1.07
C VAL A 210 0.62 17.52 -0.36
N LYS A 211 1.32 18.35 -1.13
CA LYS A 211 0.96 18.65 -2.52
C LYS A 211 0.96 17.40 -3.40
N LEU A 212 1.98 16.57 -3.26
CA LEU A 212 2.05 15.29 -3.98
C LEU A 212 0.89 14.36 -3.60
N TYR A 213 0.55 14.31 -2.32
CA TYR A 213 -0.56 13.50 -1.86
C TYR A 213 -1.94 14.04 -2.33
N GLU A 214 -2.07 15.36 -2.50
CA GLU A 214 -3.26 15.97 -3.13
C GLU A 214 -3.43 15.52 -4.59
N ILE A 215 -2.33 15.44 -5.35
CA ILE A 215 -2.38 14.93 -6.73
C ILE A 215 -2.66 13.42 -6.73
N TYR A 216 -2.04 12.68 -5.82
CA TYR A 216 -2.32 11.25 -5.64
C TYR A 216 -3.82 10.96 -5.39
N VAL A 217 -4.51 11.77 -4.60
CA VAL A 217 -5.97 11.64 -4.41
C VAL A 217 -6.73 11.75 -5.72
N LYS A 218 -6.30 12.64 -6.64
CA LYS A 218 -6.90 12.74 -7.98
C LYS A 218 -6.65 11.49 -8.83
N PHE A 219 -5.52 10.80 -8.64
CA PHE A 219 -5.27 9.52 -9.29
C PHE A 219 -6.29 8.48 -8.83
N VAL A 220 -6.49 8.36 -7.52
CA VAL A 220 -7.52 7.46 -6.96
C VAL A 220 -8.92 7.80 -7.52
N GLU A 221 -9.27 9.09 -7.63
CA GLU A 221 -10.54 9.53 -8.21
C GLU A 221 -10.68 9.17 -9.72
N GLY A 222 -9.56 9.12 -10.44
CA GLY A 222 -9.54 8.80 -11.88
C GLY A 222 -9.53 7.30 -12.18
N THR A 223 -9.10 6.45 -11.25
CA THR A 223 -8.96 5.00 -11.45
C THR A 223 -10.08 4.18 -10.86
N THR A 224 -10.74 4.66 -9.80
CA THR A 224 -11.79 3.90 -9.12
C THR A 224 -13.10 4.67 -9.01
N ASP A 225 -14.22 3.96 -9.20
CA ASP A 225 -15.56 4.44 -8.90
C ASP A 225 -15.99 4.08 -7.45
N GLU A 226 -15.12 3.40 -6.71
CA GLU A 226 -15.43 2.95 -5.37
C GLU A 226 -15.30 4.08 -4.36
N GLN A 227 -16.42 4.62 -3.94
CA GLN A 227 -16.51 5.71 -2.97
C GLN A 227 -15.69 5.47 -1.70
N LYS A 228 -15.60 4.21 -1.26
CA LYS A 228 -14.79 3.83 -0.10
C LYS A 228 -13.31 4.19 -0.28
N GLU A 229 -12.72 3.86 -1.44
CA GLU A 229 -11.30 4.12 -1.71
C GLU A 229 -11.02 5.62 -1.77
N ILE A 230 -11.90 6.36 -2.44
CA ILE A 230 -11.84 7.83 -2.52
C ILE A 230 -11.94 8.48 -1.14
N ILE A 231 -12.90 8.06 -0.32
CA ILE A 231 -13.08 8.57 1.05
C ILE A 231 -11.82 8.28 1.90
N LEU A 232 -11.27 7.06 1.82
CA LEU A 232 -10.07 6.72 2.59
C LEU A 232 -8.85 7.55 2.16
N ALA A 233 -8.67 7.79 0.86
CA ALA A 233 -7.58 8.62 0.34
C ALA A 233 -7.73 10.08 0.82
N LYS A 234 -8.93 10.66 0.75
CA LYS A 234 -9.22 12.02 1.26
C LYS A 234 -9.07 12.13 2.77
N THR A 235 -9.49 11.11 3.51
CA THR A 235 -9.31 11.06 4.96
C THR A 235 -7.83 11.07 5.32
N LYS A 236 -7.01 10.23 4.66
CA LYS A 236 -5.56 10.21 4.86
C LYS A 236 -4.93 11.56 4.53
N LEU A 237 -5.29 12.17 3.40
CA LEU A 237 -4.81 13.51 3.02
C LEU A 237 -5.03 14.53 4.14
N ASN A 238 -6.22 14.58 4.71
CA ASN A 238 -6.53 15.54 5.79
C ASN A 238 -5.72 15.24 7.06
N ILE A 239 -5.50 13.97 7.39
CA ILE A 239 -4.62 13.58 8.51
C ILE A 239 -3.16 14.00 8.24
N LEU A 240 -2.67 13.82 7.01
CA LEU A 240 -1.31 14.22 6.61
C LEU A 240 -1.13 15.74 6.60
N LYS A 241 -2.17 16.51 6.20
CA LYS A 241 -2.20 17.96 6.34
C LYS A 241 -2.04 18.40 7.79
N ALA A 242 -2.80 17.78 8.70
CA ALA A 242 -2.67 18.06 10.13
C ALA A 242 -1.25 17.75 10.64
N TYR A 243 -0.72 16.59 10.29
CA TYR A 243 0.64 16.17 10.64
C TYR A 243 1.71 17.15 10.17
N SER A 244 1.59 17.70 8.96
CA SER A 244 2.56 18.64 8.40
C SER A 244 2.65 19.98 9.14
N GLN A 245 1.68 20.30 9.99
CA GLN A 245 1.63 21.55 10.80
C GLN A 245 2.17 21.38 12.21
N LEU A 246 2.57 20.17 12.64
CA LEU A 246 3.02 19.91 14.01
C LEU A 246 4.24 20.73 14.40
N ASP A 247 5.23 20.82 13.53
CA ASP A 247 6.46 21.57 13.82
C ASP A 247 6.21 23.08 13.94
N ASN A 248 5.18 23.57 13.26
CA ASN A 248 4.77 24.98 13.35
C ASN A 248 3.93 25.28 14.60
N GLY A 249 3.45 24.25 15.31
CA GLY A 249 2.58 24.39 16.47
C GLY A 249 1.22 25.04 16.16
N ASN A 250 0.78 25.00 14.89
CA ASN A 250 -0.50 25.59 14.46
C ASN A 250 -1.66 24.64 14.80
N TRP A 251 -1.97 24.54 16.10
CA TRP A 251 -2.99 23.61 16.61
C TRP A 251 -4.40 23.89 16.10
N GLU A 252 -4.71 25.12 15.73
CA GLU A 252 -5.99 25.47 15.13
C GLU A 252 -6.13 24.81 13.74
N GLU A 253 -5.11 24.95 12.90
CA GLU A 253 -5.11 24.32 11.57
C GLU A 253 -5.04 22.80 11.67
N ILE A 254 -4.26 22.25 12.61
CA ILE A 254 -4.22 20.82 12.90
C ILE A 254 -5.62 20.32 13.24
N SER A 255 -6.33 20.99 14.16
CA SER A 255 -7.69 20.62 14.58
C SER A 255 -8.68 20.69 13.42
N ASN A 256 -8.61 21.73 12.59
CA ASN A 256 -9.48 21.91 11.42
C ASN A 256 -9.26 20.79 10.38
N ASN A 257 -8.01 20.41 10.13
CA ASN A 257 -7.69 19.31 9.22
C ASN A 257 -8.17 17.96 9.76
N ILE A 258 -8.03 17.69 11.07
CA ILE A 258 -8.55 16.44 11.65
C ILE A 258 -10.08 16.42 11.66
N LYS A 259 -10.74 17.57 11.88
CA LYS A 259 -12.19 17.68 11.72
C LYS A 259 -12.60 17.34 10.30
N SER A 260 -11.91 17.88 9.30
CA SER A 260 -12.16 17.55 7.89
C SER A 260 -11.94 16.05 7.59
N ALA A 261 -10.96 15.42 8.23
CA ALA A 261 -10.76 13.97 8.13
C ALA A 261 -11.95 13.19 8.73
N SER A 262 -12.46 13.63 9.89
CA SER A 262 -13.63 13.02 10.54
C SER A 262 -14.90 13.18 9.70
N ASP A 263 -15.12 14.37 9.14
CA ASP A 263 -16.26 14.68 8.28
C ASP A 263 -16.22 13.85 6.98
N GLU A 264 -15.04 13.72 6.36
CA GLU A 264 -14.87 12.88 5.17
C GLU A 264 -15.11 11.40 5.48
N TYR A 265 -14.51 10.89 6.56
CA TYR A 265 -14.66 9.49 6.94
C TYR A 265 -16.09 9.13 7.35
N SER A 266 -16.85 10.07 7.94
CA SER A 266 -18.24 9.85 8.33
C SER A 266 -19.15 9.48 7.17
N LYS A 267 -18.82 9.91 5.93
CA LYS A 267 -19.55 9.53 4.72
C LYS A 267 -19.51 8.02 4.49
N LEU A 268 -18.41 7.36 4.89
CA LEU A 268 -18.30 5.90 4.77
C LEU A 268 -19.27 5.18 5.70
N MET A 269 -19.56 5.75 6.87
CA MET A 269 -20.49 5.16 7.83
C MET A 269 -21.95 5.22 7.36
N THR A 270 -22.28 6.19 6.52
CA THR A 270 -23.66 6.40 6.02
C THR A 270 -23.93 5.68 4.69
N THR A 271 -22.90 5.34 3.93
CA THR A 271 -23.02 4.84 2.55
C THR A 271 -23.12 3.32 2.42
N THR A 272 -22.84 2.56 3.48
CA THR A 272 -22.64 1.12 3.34
C THR A 272 -23.51 0.30 4.31
N ASN A 273 -24.37 -0.58 3.75
CA ASN A 273 -24.88 -1.77 4.45
C ASN A 273 -23.73 -2.77 4.63
N LEU A 274 -22.80 -2.46 5.56
CA LEU A 274 -21.66 -3.32 5.82
C LEU A 274 -22.08 -4.57 6.60
N LYS A 275 -21.49 -5.71 6.27
CA LYS A 275 -21.51 -6.89 7.13
C LYS A 275 -20.92 -6.51 8.50
N GLU A 276 -21.39 -7.13 9.56
CA GLU A 276 -21.09 -6.81 10.96
C GLU A 276 -19.58 -6.65 11.26
N GLU A 277 -18.74 -7.55 10.73
CA GLU A 277 -17.27 -7.50 10.89
C GLU A 277 -16.64 -6.24 10.25
N LYS A 278 -17.13 -5.85 9.06
CA LYS A 278 -16.66 -4.63 8.39
C LYS A 278 -17.15 -3.38 9.11
N GLN A 279 -18.31 -3.43 9.74
CA GLN A 279 -18.87 -2.34 10.53
C GLN A 279 -18.02 -2.09 11.77
N TYR A 280 -17.55 -3.14 12.46
CA TYR A 280 -16.64 -3.00 13.61
C TYR A 280 -15.37 -2.22 13.23
N THR A 281 -14.68 -2.63 12.17
CA THR A 281 -13.45 -1.93 11.72
C THR A 281 -13.73 -0.49 11.30
N THR A 282 -14.84 -0.23 10.61
CA THR A 282 -15.25 1.12 10.23
C THR A 282 -15.51 2.01 11.45
N ASN A 283 -16.26 1.51 12.43
CA ASN A 283 -16.51 2.23 13.67
C ASN A 283 -15.23 2.48 14.47
N LYS A 284 -14.33 1.50 14.53
CA LYS A 284 -13.05 1.62 15.21
C LYS A 284 -12.21 2.76 14.65
N ILE A 285 -12.07 2.84 13.32
CA ILE A 285 -11.30 3.91 12.67
C ILE A 285 -11.96 5.27 12.95
N TYR A 286 -13.29 5.37 12.89
CA TYR A 286 -14.00 6.62 13.22
C TYR A 286 -13.69 7.08 14.65
N ILE A 287 -13.72 6.18 15.62
CA ILE A 287 -13.34 6.47 17.01
C ILE A 287 -11.88 6.94 17.06
N MET A 288 -10.96 6.29 16.36
CA MET A 288 -9.54 6.66 16.36
C MET A 288 -9.31 8.05 15.75
N ILE A 289 -10.05 8.44 14.71
CA ILE A 289 -9.99 9.80 14.13
C ILE A 289 -10.50 10.83 15.16
N ASN A 290 -11.58 10.54 15.88
CA ASN A 290 -12.08 11.42 16.93
C ASN A 290 -11.09 11.50 18.11
N GLU A 291 -10.44 10.41 18.47
CA GLU A 291 -9.36 10.42 19.46
C GLU A 291 -8.15 11.26 18.99
N LEU A 292 -7.85 11.25 17.70
CA LEU A 292 -6.82 12.12 17.13
C LEU A 292 -7.25 13.59 17.22
N LYS A 293 -8.54 13.91 17.03
CA LYS A 293 -9.09 15.23 17.24
C LYS A 293 -8.95 15.66 18.70
N ASN A 294 -9.29 14.79 19.67
CA ASN A 294 -9.13 15.09 21.09
C ASN A 294 -7.66 15.39 21.44
N ALA A 295 -6.69 14.74 20.75
CA ALA A 295 -5.27 15.02 20.94
C ALA A 295 -4.89 16.47 20.55
N THR A 296 -5.62 17.10 19.62
CA THR A 296 -5.36 18.50 19.24
C THR A 296 -5.67 19.49 20.37
N ASP A 297 -6.60 19.17 21.27
CA ASP A 297 -6.95 19.99 22.42
C ASP A 297 -5.87 19.93 23.51
N ILE A 298 -5.15 18.79 23.59
CA ILE A 298 -4.02 18.60 24.52
C ILE A 298 -2.80 19.40 24.08
N LYS A 299 -2.65 19.65 22.78
CA LYS A 299 -1.55 20.39 22.16
C LYS A 299 -0.17 19.78 22.45
N ASP A 300 -0.09 18.46 22.49
CA ASP A 300 1.15 17.71 22.66
C ASP A 300 1.47 16.91 21.41
N SER A 301 2.60 17.21 20.79
CA SER A 301 3.02 16.59 19.53
C SER A 301 3.28 15.10 19.66
N LYS A 302 3.81 14.62 20.79
CA LYS A 302 4.09 13.18 20.98
C LYS A 302 2.80 12.38 21.12
N ILE A 303 1.82 12.90 21.89
CA ILE A 303 0.48 12.29 22.01
C ILE A 303 -0.21 12.27 20.65
N PHE A 304 -0.15 13.38 19.90
CA PHE A 304 -0.69 13.43 18.55
C PHE A 304 -0.03 12.36 17.63
N LEU A 305 1.29 12.27 17.64
CA LEU A 305 2.03 11.30 16.79
C LEU A 305 1.70 9.84 17.09
N ILE A 306 1.49 9.48 18.38
CA ILE A 306 1.07 8.13 18.76
C ILE A 306 -0.31 7.81 18.15
N LYS A 307 -1.27 8.73 18.30
CA LYS A 307 -2.64 8.54 17.77
C LYS A 307 -2.65 8.58 16.25
N TYR A 308 -1.88 9.48 15.63
CA TYR A 308 -1.67 9.56 14.18
C TYR A 308 -1.19 8.22 13.61
N ARG A 309 -0.09 7.68 14.15
CA ARG A 309 0.46 6.38 13.70
C ARG A 309 -0.60 5.28 13.77
N ASN A 310 -1.24 5.13 14.92
CA ASN A 310 -2.23 4.08 15.13
C ASN A 310 -3.43 4.21 14.16
N THR A 311 -3.90 5.45 13.93
CA THR A 311 -5.03 5.73 13.04
C THR A 311 -4.67 5.41 11.58
N LEU A 312 -3.52 5.86 11.09
CA LEU A 312 -3.10 5.57 9.72
C LEU A 312 -2.84 4.08 9.49
N GLU A 313 -2.28 3.39 10.47
CA GLU A 313 -2.06 1.94 10.38
C GLU A 313 -3.39 1.18 10.27
N GLU A 314 -4.40 1.54 11.05
CA GLU A 314 -5.71 0.90 10.97
C GLU A 314 -6.43 1.19 9.65
N ILE A 315 -6.34 2.44 9.14
CA ILE A 315 -6.87 2.80 7.81
C ILE A 315 -6.18 1.97 6.73
N ARG A 316 -4.86 1.80 6.79
CA ARG A 316 -4.09 0.98 5.88
C ARG A 316 -4.55 -0.47 5.91
N ASN A 317 -4.67 -1.06 7.10
CA ASN A 317 -5.11 -2.44 7.28
C ASN A 317 -6.54 -2.66 6.71
N MET A 318 -7.44 -1.71 6.92
CA MET A 318 -8.79 -1.75 6.34
C MET A 318 -8.75 -1.76 4.82
N TRP A 319 -7.87 -0.99 4.20
CA TRP A 319 -7.74 -0.93 2.75
C TRP A 319 -7.20 -2.24 2.16
N TYR A 320 -6.12 -2.79 2.76
CA TYR A 320 -5.54 -4.08 2.34
C TYR A 320 -6.54 -5.22 2.41
N ASN A 321 -7.22 -5.37 3.53
CA ASN A 321 -8.19 -6.45 3.73
C ASN A 321 -9.36 -6.37 2.73
N SER A 322 -9.75 -5.16 2.31
CA SER A 322 -10.81 -4.99 1.31
C SER A 322 -10.41 -5.47 -0.08
N LYS A 323 -9.13 -5.30 -0.46
CA LYS A 323 -8.61 -5.75 -1.78
C LYS A 323 -8.31 -7.24 -1.82
N GLN A 324 -7.80 -7.83 -0.74
CA GLN A 324 -7.61 -9.29 -0.65
C GLN A 324 -8.94 -10.06 -0.73
N SER A 325 -9.99 -9.56 -0.11
CA SER A 325 -11.32 -10.20 -0.20
C SER A 325 -11.89 -10.18 -1.61
N LYS A 326 -11.57 -9.18 -2.44
CA LYS A 326 -11.98 -9.11 -3.85
C LYS A 326 -11.20 -10.10 -4.72
N LEU A 327 -9.92 -10.26 -4.49
CA LEU A 327 -9.10 -11.25 -5.19
C LEU A 327 -9.61 -12.68 -4.93
N ASN A 328 -9.91 -13.01 -3.67
CA ASN A 328 -10.40 -14.33 -3.28
C ASN A 328 -11.84 -14.62 -3.72
N SER A 329 -12.67 -13.60 -4.02
CA SER A 329 -14.05 -13.79 -4.50
C SER A 329 -14.15 -13.99 -6.03
N ARG A 330 -13.06 -13.85 -6.77
CA ARG A 330 -12.98 -14.03 -8.23
C ARG A 330 -12.51 -15.43 -8.64
N TRP A 331 -12.08 -16.26 -7.67
CA TRP A 331 -11.74 -17.68 -7.84
C TRP A 331 -12.77 -18.60 -7.18
#